data_7ed12904fdc109c938d4deab2b1fe3d1
#
_entry.id   7ed12904fdc109c938d4deab2b1fe3d1
#
_cell.length_a   1.000
_cell.length_b   1.000
_cell.length_c   1.000
_cell.angle_alpha   90.00
_cell.angle_beta   90.00
_cell.angle_gamma   90.00
#
_symmetry.space_group_name_H-M   'P 1'
#
loop_
_entity.id
_entity.type
_entity.pdbx_description
1 polymer ?
#
loop_
_entity_poly.entity_id
_entity_poly.type
_entity_poly.pdbx_seq_one_letter_code
_entity_poly.pdbx_strand_id
1 'polypeptide(L)'
;MMKKKVKIFDIVLIVIFTVFSLVMIIPVYKVLVDSFDLKTAYGMKLFPEQFGFAGYKSIFTNPTMLRPFLISCYTTAMGTIMGLLISVLGAYVLIQWKMPGRAFIANVLLFTMIFNGGMIPTYLVMKDFHLTNNLWGVILLPAINVYNLVLMKNFFEGIPVSLMESAEIDGCSHFKILYKIVLPLSKAALASIGLMYAVGYWNDYTNYKLYITNSNLYNFQMKLRALIMGSDLPSAVEGATENTVKNAAVIVAILPFMIIYPFCQKYFVQGVNIGAVKE
;
A
#
# COMPACT_ATOMS: atom_id res chain seq x y z
N MET A 1 34.44 -16.60 -19.43
CA MET A 1 32.95 -16.43 -19.43
C MET A 1 32.33 -17.68 -20.04
N MET A 2 31.87 -18.62 -19.24
CA MET A 2 31.14 -19.82 -19.72
C MET A 2 29.76 -19.41 -20.19
N LYS A 3 29.49 -19.53 -21.51
CA LYS A 3 28.11 -19.39 -22.04
C LYS A 3 27.28 -20.53 -21.46
N LYS A 4 26.37 -20.22 -20.47
CA LYS A 4 25.34 -21.17 -20.02
C LYS A 4 24.56 -21.62 -21.25
N LYS A 5 24.54 -22.93 -21.54
CA LYS A 5 23.65 -23.49 -22.57
C LYS A 5 22.22 -23.27 -22.09
N VAL A 6 21.48 -22.44 -22.83
CA VAL A 6 20.05 -22.21 -22.58
C VAL A 6 19.34 -23.55 -22.76
N LYS A 7 18.73 -24.06 -21.69
CA LYS A 7 17.95 -25.31 -21.75
C LYS A 7 16.58 -25.01 -22.39
N ILE A 8 16.01 -25.99 -23.08
CA ILE A 8 14.65 -25.89 -23.67
C ILE A 8 13.65 -25.39 -22.62
N PHE A 9 13.80 -25.82 -21.37
CA PHE A 9 12.99 -25.37 -20.23
C PHE A 9 13.07 -23.84 -20.02
N ASP A 10 14.27 -23.24 -20.13
CA ASP A 10 14.46 -21.80 -19.96
C ASP A 10 13.75 -21.01 -21.09
N ILE A 11 13.78 -21.56 -22.32
CA ILE A 11 13.07 -20.94 -23.47
C ILE A 11 11.56 -20.99 -23.24
N VAL A 12 11.01 -22.12 -22.80
CA VAL A 12 9.60 -22.29 -22.52
C VAL A 12 9.15 -21.31 -21.42
N LEU A 13 9.92 -21.18 -20.33
CA LEU A 13 9.64 -20.21 -19.26
C LEU A 13 9.64 -18.77 -19.79
N ILE A 14 10.65 -18.39 -20.60
CA ILE A 14 10.72 -17.04 -21.18
C ILE A 14 9.48 -16.76 -22.04
N VAL A 15 9.08 -17.70 -22.88
CA VAL A 15 7.88 -17.54 -23.74
C VAL A 15 6.63 -17.38 -22.89
N ILE A 16 6.42 -18.25 -21.89
CA ILE A 16 5.25 -18.18 -20.99
C ILE A 16 5.21 -16.81 -20.28
N PHE A 17 6.31 -16.38 -19.64
CA PHE A 17 6.35 -15.11 -18.93
C PHE A 17 6.22 -13.91 -19.88
N THR A 18 6.74 -13.98 -21.09
CA THR A 18 6.57 -12.92 -22.09
C THR A 18 5.12 -12.78 -22.51
N VAL A 19 4.45 -13.88 -22.85
CA VAL A 19 3.03 -13.89 -23.22
C VAL A 19 2.18 -13.36 -22.05
N PHE A 20 2.41 -13.85 -20.84
CA PHE A 20 1.69 -13.39 -19.65
C PHE A 20 1.90 -11.89 -19.39
N SER A 21 3.13 -11.41 -19.52
CA SER A 21 3.44 -9.97 -19.38
C SER A 21 2.73 -9.12 -20.43
N LEU A 22 2.71 -9.56 -21.69
CA LEU A 22 1.99 -8.85 -22.76
C LEU A 22 0.50 -8.77 -22.47
N VAL A 23 -0.14 -9.88 -22.07
CA VAL A 23 -1.56 -9.92 -21.72
C VAL A 23 -1.89 -8.94 -20.59
N MET A 24 -1.00 -8.78 -19.60
CA MET A 24 -1.16 -7.82 -18.49
C MET A 24 -0.93 -6.37 -18.91
N ILE A 25 0.02 -6.12 -19.80
CA ILE A 25 0.40 -4.76 -20.23
C ILE A 25 -0.62 -4.17 -21.19
N ILE A 26 -1.20 -4.96 -22.10
CA ILE A 26 -2.11 -4.50 -23.13
C ILE A 26 -3.29 -3.68 -22.58
N PRO A 27 -4.08 -4.13 -21.57
CA PRO A 27 -5.18 -3.34 -21.04
C PRO A 27 -4.71 -2.05 -20.36
N VAL A 28 -3.57 -2.07 -19.66
CA VAL A 28 -3.00 -0.88 -19.02
C VAL A 28 -2.55 0.15 -20.08
N TYR A 29 -1.92 -0.34 -21.15
CA TYR A 29 -1.53 0.49 -22.29
C TYR A 29 -2.73 1.15 -22.96
N LYS A 30 -3.83 0.38 -23.15
CA LYS A 30 -5.07 0.95 -23.71
C LYS A 30 -5.60 2.09 -22.84
N VAL A 31 -5.72 1.89 -21.52
CA VAL A 31 -6.16 2.93 -20.59
C VAL A 31 -5.23 4.16 -20.66
N LEU A 32 -3.93 3.95 -20.79
CA LEU A 32 -2.95 5.04 -20.96
C LEU A 32 -3.19 5.82 -22.25
N VAL A 33 -3.37 5.15 -23.38
CA VAL A 33 -3.65 5.81 -24.68
C VAL A 33 -4.97 6.58 -24.62
N ASP A 34 -6.03 5.94 -24.12
CA ASP A 34 -7.36 6.55 -24.02
C ASP A 34 -7.38 7.74 -23.02
N SER A 35 -6.47 7.77 -22.04
CA SER A 35 -6.35 8.90 -21.09
C SER A 35 -5.84 10.20 -21.73
N PHE A 36 -5.15 10.09 -22.87
CA PHE A 36 -4.66 11.22 -23.65
C PHE A 36 -5.51 11.51 -24.89
N ASP A 37 -6.50 10.65 -25.21
CA ASP A 37 -7.36 10.87 -26.38
C ASP A 37 -8.55 11.75 -26.02
N LEU A 38 -8.66 12.91 -26.66
CA LEU A 38 -9.78 13.86 -26.48
C LEU A 38 -11.04 13.45 -27.25
N LYS A 39 -10.94 12.50 -28.18
CA LYS A 39 -12.06 11.90 -28.86
C LYS A 39 -12.48 10.61 -28.20
N THR A 40 -13.79 10.37 -28.18
CA THR A 40 -14.33 9.09 -27.72
C THR A 40 -13.95 8.00 -28.72
N ALA A 41 -12.97 7.19 -28.38
CA ALA A 41 -12.49 6.12 -29.22
C ALA A 41 -13.10 4.79 -28.81
N TYR A 42 -13.75 4.11 -29.74
CA TYR A 42 -14.14 2.72 -29.61
C TYR A 42 -13.04 1.82 -30.23
N GLY A 43 -12.76 0.69 -29.58
CA GLY A 43 -11.78 -0.25 -30.07
C GLY A 43 -10.39 -0.07 -29.49
N MET A 44 -9.44 -0.87 -29.97
CA MET A 44 -8.05 -0.86 -29.51
C MET A 44 -7.22 0.00 -30.45
N LYS A 45 -6.72 1.12 -29.96
CA LYS A 45 -5.84 2.02 -30.70
C LYS A 45 -4.45 2.00 -30.10
N LEU A 46 -3.43 2.10 -30.93
CA LEU A 46 -2.04 2.18 -30.51
C LEU A 46 -1.63 3.61 -30.14
N PHE A 47 -2.32 4.62 -30.71
CA PHE A 47 -2.05 6.03 -30.46
C PHE A 47 -3.36 6.81 -30.35
N PRO A 48 -3.40 7.91 -29.54
CA PRO A 48 -4.58 8.78 -29.46
C PRO A 48 -4.85 9.46 -30.79
N GLU A 49 -6.13 9.61 -31.17
CA GLU A 49 -6.51 10.36 -32.38
C GLU A 49 -6.29 11.85 -32.20
N GLN A 50 -6.61 12.37 -31.04
CA GLN A 50 -6.40 13.76 -30.67
C GLN A 50 -5.72 13.84 -29.32
N PHE A 51 -4.40 13.99 -29.35
CA PHE A 51 -3.60 14.05 -28.15
C PHE A 51 -3.87 15.32 -27.33
N GLY A 52 -4.10 15.14 -26.01
CA GLY A 52 -4.27 16.26 -25.11
C GLY A 52 -4.26 15.88 -23.63
N PHE A 53 -4.15 16.86 -22.75
CA PHE A 53 -4.09 16.70 -21.30
C PHE A 53 -5.37 17.11 -20.57
N ALA A 54 -6.48 17.35 -21.30
CA ALA A 54 -7.71 17.87 -20.70
C ALA A 54 -8.28 16.95 -19.60
N GLY A 55 -8.18 15.62 -19.76
CA GLY A 55 -8.58 14.67 -18.71
C GLY A 55 -7.79 14.86 -17.41
N TYR A 56 -6.47 14.99 -17.48
CA TYR A 56 -5.62 15.23 -16.32
C TYR A 56 -5.86 16.63 -15.72
N LYS A 57 -5.99 17.65 -16.57
CA LYS A 57 -6.34 19.00 -16.13
C LYS A 57 -7.65 19.00 -15.34
N SER A 58 -8.67 18.28 -15.81
CA SER A 58 -9.94 18.12 -15.10
C SER A 58 -9.77 17.56 -13.69
N ILE A 59 -8.90 16.57 -13.50
CA ILE A 59 -8.67 15.95 -12.18
C ILE A 59 -8.00 16.92 -11.21
N PHE A 60 -6.98 17.66 -11.67
CA PHE A 60 -6.17 18.51 -10.78
C PHE A 60 -6.72 19.94 -10.63
N THR A 61 -7.64 20.40 -11.50
CA THR A 61 -8.27 21.71 -11.35
C THR A 61 -9.66 21.64 -10.71
N ASN A 62 -10.34 20.50 -10.80
CA ASN A 62 -11.68 20.34 -10.22
C ASN A 62 -11.57 19.95 -8.72
N PRO A 63 -12.09 20.78 -7.80
CA PRO A 63 -12.06 20.50 -6.36
C PRO A 63 -12.71 19.16 -5.99
N THR A 64 -13.70 18.70 -6.77
CA THR A 64 -14.40 17.43 -6.51
C THR A 64 -13.52 16.19 -6.74
N MET A 65 -12.42 16.31 -7.49
CA MET A 65 -11.44 15.27 -7.73
C MET A 65 -10.12 15.50 -7.00
N LEU A 66 -9.66 16.76 -6.94
CA LEU A 66 -8.41 17.12 -6.29
C LEU A 66 -8.45 16.87 -4.77
N ARG A 67 -9.54 17.27 -4.09
CA ARG A 67 -9.68 17.08 -2.64
C ARG A 67 -9.63 15.61 -2.23
N PRO A 68 -10.39 14.67 -2.85
CA PRO A 68 -10.26 13.24 -2.58
C PRO A 68 -8.85 12.69 -2.83
N PHE A 69 -8.15 13.19 -3.85
CA PHE A 69 -6.75 12.82 -4.11
C PHE A 69 -5.82 13.24 -2.95
N LEU A 70 -5.95 14.48 -2.48
CA LEU A 70 -5.18 14.99 -1.33
C LEU A 70 -5.52 14.24 -0.03
N ILE A 71 -6.80 13.86 0.17
CA ILE A 71 -7.21 13.03 1.30
C ILE A 71 -6.55 11.65 1.23
N SER A 72 -6.51 11.00 0.04
CA SER A 72 -5.78 9.74 -0.15
C SER A 72 -4.29 9.89 0.17
N CYS A 73 -3.63 10.95 -0.31
CA CYS A 73 -2.23 11.20 0.00
C CYS A 73 -2.00 11.37 1.51
N TYR A 74 -2.85 12.16 2.17
CA TYR A 74 -2.76 12.41 3.61
C TYR A 74 -2.97 11.12 4.42
N THR A 75 -4.05 10.39 4.17
CA THR A 75 -4.38 9.17 4.93
C THR A 75 -3.40 8.03 4.65
N THR A 76 -2.87 7.94 3.43
CA THR A 76 -1.81 6.99 3.09
C THR A 76 -0.52 7.31 3.85
N ALA A 77 -0.08 8.58 3.86
CA ALA A 77 1.13 8.98 4.58
C ALA A 77 0.98 8.78 6.09
N MET A 78 -0.08 9.35 6.68
CA MET A 78 -0.32 9.27 8.13
C MET A 78 -0.59 7.82 8.58
N GLY A 79 -1.38 7.07 7.84
CA GLY A 79 -1.68 5.67 8.13
C GLY A 79 -0.45 4.77 8.05
N THR A 80 0.40 4.97 7.04
CA THR A 80 1.66 4.24 6.90
C THR A 80 2.61 4.54 8.07
N ILE A 81 2.76 5.81 8.45
CA ILE A 81 3.59 6.20 9.59
C ILE A 81 3.05 5.58 10.88
N MET A 82 1.75 5.70 11.15
CA MET A 82 1.13 5.14 12.35
C MET A 82 1.21 3.61 12.38
N GLY A 83 0.91 2.94 11.27
CA GLY A 83 1.01 1.48 11.16
C GLY A 83 2.43 0.97 11.36
N LEU A 84 3.44 1.65 10.78
CA LEU A 84 4.85 1.32 11.00
C LEU A 84 5.26 1.55 12.45
N LEU A 85 4.87 2.66 13.07
CA LEU A 85 5.17 2.95 14.47
C LEU A 85 4.61 1.86 15.39
N ILE A 86 3.33 1.51 15.23
CA ILE A 86 2.68 0.46 16.03
C ILE A 86 3.36 -0.90 15.80
N SER A 87 3.65 -1.25 14.54
CA SER A 87 4.29 -2.52 14.20
C SER A 87 5.72 -2.61 14.75
N VAL A 88 6.49 -1.54 14.64
CA VAL A 88 7.87 -1.47 15.15
C VAL A 88 7.90 -1.58 16.67
N LEU A 89 7.11 -0.75 17.36
CA LEU A 89 7.08 -0.77 18.83
C LEU A 89 6.54 -2.09 19.36
N GLY A 90 5.45 -2.60 18.80
CA GLY A 90 4.86 -3.89 19.16
C GLY A 90 5.82 -5.05 18.90
N ALA A 91 6.46 -5.11 17.74
CA ALA A 91 7.43 -6.12 17.40
C ALA A 91 8.65 -6.06 18.32
N TYR A 92 9.16 -4.85 18.63
CA TYR A 92 10.31 -4.68 19.52
C TYR A 92 10.01 -5.17 20.95
N VAL A 93 8.84 -4.85 21.48
CA VAL A 93 8.38 -5.36 22.78
C VAL A 93 8.28 -6.88 22.77
N LEU A 94 7.74 -7.46 21.70
CA LEU A 94 7.56 -8.91 21.58
C LEU A 94 8.87 -9.71 21.40
N ILE A 95 9.98 -9.10 21.03
CA ILE A 95 11.28 -9.79 20.98
C ILE A 95 12.03 -9.74 22.31
N GLN A 96 11.59 -8.92 23.29
CA GLN A 96 12.22 -8.80 24.61
C GLN A 96 11.98 -10.08 25.43
N TRP A 97 12.96 -10.97 25.48
CA TRP A 97 12.83 -12.27 26.13
C TRP A 97 12.65 -12.19 27.67
N LYS A 98 13.12 -11.10 28.30
CA LYS A 98 12.95 -10.83 29.75
C LYS A 98 11.55 -10.31 30.10
N MET A 99 10.68 -10.02 29.11
CA MET A 99 9.36 -9.44 29.37
C MET A 99 8.39 -10.49 29.91
N PRO A 100 7.82 -10.29 31.12
CA PRO A 100 6.80 -11.18 31.66
C PRO A 100 5.50 -11.09 30.81
N GLY A 101 4.85 -12.24 30.59
CA GLY A 101 3.61 -12.30 29.84
C GLY A 101 3.75 -12.18 28.30
N ARG A 102 4.97 -12.11 27.78
CA ARG A 102 5.25 -12.02 26.33
C ARG A 102 4.48 -13.07 25.51
N ALA A 103 4.58 -14.34 25.94
CA ALA A 103 3.92 -15.45 25.23
C ALA A 103 2.39 -15.30 25.22
N PHE A 104 1.82 -14.84 26.33
CA PHE A 104 0.38 -14.59 26.41
C PHE A 104 -0.05 -13.48 25.44
N ILE A 105 0.65 -12.34 25.43
CA ILE A 105 0.36 -11.23 24.52
C ILE A 105 0.51 -11.67 23.07
N ALA A 106 1.58 -12.40 22.72
CA ALA A 106 1.78 -12.93 21.37
C ALA A 106 0.63 -13.86 20.94
N ASN A 107 0.19 -14.76 21.84
CA ASN A 107 -0.92 -15.67 21.56
C ASN A 107 -2.26 -14.93 21.40
N VAL A 108 -2.52 -13.89 22.20
CA VAL A 108 -3.71 -13.04 22.05
C VAL A 108 -3.70 -12.34 20.72
N LEU A 109 -2.58 -11.76 20.30
CA LEU A 109 -2.44 -11.13 18.99
C LEU A 109 -2.68 -12.12 17.85
N LEU A 110 -2.08 -13.31 17.91
CA LEU A 110 -2.31 -14.37 16.91
C LEU A 110 -3.77 -14.84 16.91
N PHE A 111 -4.41 -14.92 18.08
CA PHE A 111 -5.83 -15.24 18.19
C PHE A 111 -6.68 -14.20 17.44
N THR A 112 -6.42 -12.89 17.62
CA THR A 112 -7.15 -11.83 16.91
C THR A 112 -6.93 -11.85 15.39
N MET A 113 -5.86 -12.43 14.91
CA MET A 113 -5.61 -12.62 13.48
C MET A 113 -6.53 -13.70 12.86
N ILE A 114 -6.86 -14.74 13.64
CA ILE A 114 -7.70 -15.86 13.21
C ILE A 114 -9.18 -15.54 13.45
N PHE A 115 -9.49 -14.97 14.60
CA PHE A 115 -10.86 -14.65 15.01
C PHE A 115 -11.16 -13.18 14.79
N ASN A 116 -12.03 -12.90 13.81
CA ASN A 116 -12.51 -11.56 13.52
C ASN A 116 -13.97 -11.45 14.01
N GLY A 117 -14.27 -10.42 14.79
CA GLY A 117 -15.62 -10.14 15.28
C GLY A 117 -16.63 -9.82 14.17
N GLY A 118 -16.15 -9.54 12.98
CA GLY A 118 -16.97 -9.18 11.82
C GLY A 118 -17.21 -7.68 11.67
N MET A 119 -17.84 -7.32 10.56
CA MET A 119 -18.06 -5.93 10.16
C MET A 119 -18.98 -5.18 11.11
N ILE A 120 -20.07 -5.80 11.56
CA ILE A 120 -21.10 -5.13 12.41
C ILE A 120 -20.53 -4.77 13.78
N PRO A 121 -19.95 -5.67 14.57
CA PRO A 121 -19.30 -5.32 15.84
C PRO A 121 -18.22 -4.25 15.69
N THR A 122 -17.38 -4.34 14.65
CA THR A 122 -16.34 -3.32 14.40
C THR A 122 -16.97 -1.96 14.13
N TYR A 123 -18.05 -1.90 13.34
CA TYR A 123 -18.77 -0.65 13.08
C TYR A 123 -19.34 -0.02 14.36
N LEU A 124 -19.93 -0.84 15.25
CA LEU A 124 -20.48 -0.35 16.54
C LEU A 124 -19.37 0.24 17.41
N VAL A 125 -18.24 -0.45 17.54
CA VAL A 125 -17.08 0.06 18.27
C VAL A 125 -16.59 1.39 17.69
N MET A 126 -16.44 1.47 16.36
CA MET A 126 -16.03 2.71 15.69
C MET A 126 -17.01 3.87 15.95
N LYS A 127 -18.30 3.57 15.99
CA LYS A 127 -19.36 4.54 16.30
C LYS A 127 -19.27 5.00 17.75
N ASP A 128 -19.11 4.10 18.71
CA ASP A 128 -19.03 4.41 20.15
C ASP A 128 -17.81 5.27 20.48
N PHE A 129 -16.67 5.04 19.78
CA PHE A 129 -15.48 5.88 19.88
C PHE A 129 -15.56 7.18 19.06
N HIS A 130 -16.68 7.51 18.44
CA HIS A 130 -16.87 8.70 17.58
C HIS A 130 -15.88 8.79 16.42
N LEU A 131 -15.45 7.65 15.90
CA LEU A 131 -14.48 7.52 14.79
C LEU A 131 -15.18 7.43 13.41
N THR A 132 -16.51 7.40 13.35
CA THR A 132 -17.29 7.52 12.11
C THR A 132 -17.29 8.97 11.63
N ASN A 133 -17.34 9.18 10.30
CA ASN A 133 -17.18 10.50 9.66
C ASN A 133 -15.92 11.27 10.07
N ASN A 134 -14.86 10.54 10.40
CA ASN A 134 -13.60 11.09 10.83
C ASN A 134 -12.44 10.37 10.12
N LEU A 135 -11.48 11.14 9.56
CA LEU A 135 -10.31 10.56 8.90
C LEU A 135 -9.44 9.73 9.86
N TRP A 136 -9.41 10.07 11.15
CA TRP A 136 -8.71 9.25 12.14
C TRP A 136 -9.28 7.84 12.27
N GLY A 137 -10.58 7.65 12.04
CA GLY A 137 -11.18 6.33 12.04
C GLY A 137 -10.60 5.41 10.95
N VAL A 138 -10.50 5.91 9.72
CA VAL A 138 -9.94 5.16 8.60
C VAL A 138 -8.40 5.09 8.64
N ILE A 139 -7.73 5.93 9.45
CA ILE A 139 -6.29 5.86 9.70
C ILE A 139 -5.98 4.84 10.80
N LEU A 140 -6.64 4.92 11.95
CA LEU A 140 -6.29 4.12 13.14
C LEU A 140 -6.71 2.65 13.00
N LEU A 141 -7.87 2.38 12.42
CA LEU A 141 -8.38 1.01 12.30
C LEU A 141 -7.42 0.08 11.54
N PRO A 142 -6.94 0.41 10.33
CA PRO A 142 -5.99 -0.43 9.61
C PRO A 142 -4.54 -0.32 10.14
N ALA A 143 -4.23 0.70 10.97
CA ALA A 143 -2.88 0.86 11.54
C ALA A 143 -2.51 -0.30 12.48
N ILE A 144 -3.50 -0.88 13.16
CA ILE A 144 -3.33 -2.06 14.01
C ILE A 144 -3.47 -3.32 13.14
N ASN A 145 -2.42 -3.64 12.41
CA ASN A 145 -2.37 -4.83 11.56
C ASN A 145 -1.44 -5.88 12.17
N VAL A 146 -2.04 -6.94 12.75
CA VAL A 146 -1.29 -7.99 13.45
C VAL A 146 -0.37 -8.76 12.50
N TYR A 147 -0.77 -8.98 11.25
CA TYR A 147 0.07 -9.63 10.25
C TYR A 147 1.38 -8.85 10.01
N ASN A 148 1.28 -7.54 9.79
CA ASN A 148 2.44 -6.67 9.60
C ASN A 148 3.33 -6.60 10.86
N LEU A 149 2.71 -6.60 12.04
CA LEU A 149 3.43 -6.64 13.32
C LEU A 149 4.21 -7.95 13.49
N VAL A 150 3.61 -9.09 13.18
CA VAL A 150 4.27 -10.41 13.25
C VAL A 150 5.39 -10.51 12.22
N LEU A 151 5.18 -10.00 11.00
CA LEU A 151 6.26 -9.92 10.01
C LEU A 151 7.43 -9.10 10.54
N MET A 152 7.18 -7.91 11.11
CA MET A 152 8.23 -7.07 11.69
C MET A 152 8.96 -7.78 12.83
N LYS A 153 8.21 -8.47 13.70
CA LYS A 153 8.77 -9.29 14.78
C LYS A 153 9.73 -10.37 14.26
N ASN A 154 9.32 -11.11 13.23
CA ASN A 154 10.16 -12.16 12.63
C ASN A 154 11.47 -11.59 12.04
N PHE A 155 11.43 -10.40 11.45
CA PHE A 155 12.64 -9.71 10.98
C PHE A 155 13.54 -9.31 12.16
N PHE A 156 12.97 -8.80 13.24
CA PHE A 156 13.74 -8.42 14.43
C PHE A 156 14.37 -9.64 15.12
N GLU A 157 13.69 -10.79 15.15
CA GLU A 157 14.23 -12.06 15.65
C GLU A 157 15.42 -12.60 14.82
N GLY A 158 15.55 -12.16 13.56
CA GLY A 158 16.71 -12.46 12.73
C GLY A 158 17.96 -11.65 13.08
N ILE A 159 17.87 -10.63 13.94
CA ILE A 159 19.02 -9.85 14.41
C ILE A 159 19.73 -10.63 15.53
N PRO A 160 21.06 -10.82 15.48
CA PRO A 160 21.79 -11.51 16.53
C PRO A 160 21.57 -10.86 17.90
N VAL A 161 21.12 -11.66 18.87
CA VAL A 161 20.80 -11.18 20.24
C VAL A 161 22.05 -10.58 20.92
N SER A 162 23.24 -11.09 20.61
CA SER A 162 24.52 -10.61 21.14
C SER A 162 24.76 -9.12 20.87
N LEU A 163 24.25 -8.56 19.74
CA LEU A 163 24.36 -7.12 19.46
C LEU A 163 23.53 -6.27 20.43
N MET A 164 22.36 -6.78 20.82
CA MET A 164 21.50 -6.09 21.78
C MET A 164 22.03 -6.21 23.21
N GLU A 165 22.54 -7.41 23.59
CA GLU A 165 23.15 -7.66 24.90
C GLU A 165 24.42 -6.84 25.11
N SER A 166 25.30 -6.76 24.11
CA SER A 166 26.50 -5.91 24.19
C SER A 166 26.15 -4.45 24.42
N ALA A 167 25.12 -3.94 23.73
CA ALA A 167 24.64 -2.56 23.88
C ALA A 167 23.99 -2.34 25.27
N GLU A 168 23.32 -3.36 25.84
CA GLU A 168 22.80 -3.30 27.22
C GLU A 168 23.95 -3.21 28.25
N ILE A 169 25.02 -3.97 28.05
CA ILE A 169 26.24 -3.94 28.92
C ILE A 169 26.91 -2.56 28.83
N ASP A 170 26.92 -1.94 27.62
CA ASP A 170 27.42 -0.58 27.40
C ASP A 170 26.48 0.51 27.96
N GLY A 171 25.42 0.16 28.68
CA GLY A 171 24.49 1.09 29.32
C GLY A 171 23.52 1.78 28.35
N CYS A 172 23.31 1.22 27.16
CA CYS A 172 22.31 1.76 26.23
C CYS A 172 20.89 1.47 26.71
N SER A 173 20.02 2.48 26.70
CA SER A 173 18.58 2.28 26.95
C SER A 173 17.92 1.51 25.80
N HIS A 174 16.80 0.80 26.07
CA HIS A 174 16.04 0.06 25.05
C HIS A 174 15.66 0.92 23.83
N PHE A 175 15.26 2.19 24.02
CA PHE A 175 14.98 3.11 22.91
C PHE A 175 16.22 3.40 22.06
N LYS A 176 17.40 3.52 22.70
CA LYS A 176 18.65 3.74 21.97
C LYS A 176 19.06 2.50 21.17
N ILE A 177 18.84 1.30 21.72
CA ILE A 177 19.04 0.02 21.02
C ILE A 177 18.10 -0.08 19.83
N LEU A 178 16.79 0.17 20.02
CA LEU A 178 15.83 0.19 18.94
C LEU A 178 16.25 1.12 17.81
N TYR A 179 16.54 2.38 18.14
CA TYR A 179 16.81 3.42 17.13
C TYR A 179 18.18 3.27 16.45
N LYS A 180 19.23 2.90 17.22
CA LYS A 180 20.61 2.86 16.67
C LYS A 180 21.04 1.50 16.14
N ILE A 181 20.38 0.41 16.53
CA ILE A 181 20.78 -0.96 16.18
C ILE A 181 19.66 -1.63 15.37
N VAL A 182 18.48 -1.79 15.97
CA VAL A 182 17.41 -2.60 15.39
C VAL A 182 16.84 -1.97 14.12
N LEU A 183 16.46 -0.69 14.13
CA LEU A 183 15.89 -0.03 12.96
C LEU A 183 16.87 0.07 11.77
N PRO A 184 18.15 0.45 11.95
CA PRO A 184 19.09 0.48 10.84
C PRO A 184 19.36 -0.91 10.22
N LEU A 185 19.37 -1.98 11.01
CA LEU A 185 19.54 -3.34 10.51
C LEU A 185 18.27 -3.87 9.83
N SER A 186 17.11 -3.31 10.14
CA SER A 186 15.79 -3.72 9.61
C SER A 186 15.27 -2.84 8.49
N LYS A 187 16.10 -2.06 7.81
CA LYS A 187 15.66 -1.14 6.73
C LYS A 187 14.85 -1.83 5.64
N ALA A 188 15.23 -3.07 5.28
CA ALA A 188 14.51 -3.86 4.28
C ALA A 188 13.10 -4.21 4.75
N ALA A 189 12.94 -4.62 6.02
CA ALA A 189 11.63 -4.90 6.61
C ALA A 189 10.76 -3.65 6.69
N LEU A 190 11.34 -2.53 7.16
CA LEU A 190 10.64 -1.24 7.26
C LEU A 190 10.11 -0.79 5.89
N ALA A 191 10.93 -0.88 4.84
CA ALA A 191 10.52 -0.53 3.49
C ALA A 191 9.41 -1.45 2.95
N SER A 192 9.54 -2.76 3.19
CA SER A 192 8.56 -3.75 2.71
C SER A 192 7.21 -3.59 3.41
N ILE A 193 7.21 -3.54 4.74
CA ILE A 193 5.99 -3.41 5.55
C ILE A 193 5.39 -2.02 5.36
N GLY A 194 6.22 -0.98 5.23
CA GLY A 194 5.77 0.36 4.89
C GLY A 194 5.05 0.42 3.56
N LEU A 195 5.56 -0.27 2.53
CA LEU A 195 4.87 -0.37 1.24
C LEU A 195 3.55 -1.13 1.36
N MET A 196 3.49 -2.21 2.16
CA MET A 196 2.24 -2.95 2.40
C MET A 196 1.17 -2.04 3.02
N TYR A 197 1.53 -1.24 4.03
CA TYR A 197 0.63 -0.24 4.61
C TYR A 197 0.22 0.82 3.57
N ALA A 198 1.18 1.39 2.85
CA ALA A 198 0.90 2.44 1.86
C ALA A 198 -0.05 1.95 0.76
N VAL A 199 0.16 0.74 0.23
CA VAL A 199 -0.74 0.11 -0.74
C VAL A 199 -2.12 -0.13 -0.15
N GLY A 200 -2.20 -0.62 1.11
CA GLY A 200 -3.46 -0.85 1.81
C GLY A 200 -4.29 0.43 1.96
N TYR A 201 -3.68 1.50 2.48
CA TYR A 201 -4.36 2.79 2.67
C TYR A 201 -4.77 3.47 1.37
N TRP A 202 -3.90 3.45 0.37
CA TRP A 202 -4.21 4.05 -0.93
C TRP A 202 -5.39 3.39 -1.63
N ASN A 203 -5.47 2.05 -1.55
CA ASN A 203 -6.54 1.28 -2.19
C ASN A 203 -7.78 1.09 -1.29
N ASP A 204 -7.81 1.71 -0.12
CA ASP A 204 -8.89 1.52 0.84
C ASP A 204 -10.19 2.20 0.38
N TYR A 205 -11.05 1.42 -0.22
CA TYR A 205 -12.43 1.77 -0.55
C TYR A 205 -13.39 1.34 0.56
N THR A 206 -13.16 0.16 1.13
CA THR A 206 -14.15 -0.51 2.01
C THR A 206 -14.36 0.25 3.31
N ASN A 207 -13.26 0.65 4.00
CA ASN A 207 -13.39 1.41 5.25
C ASN A 207 -14.00 2.79 4.99
N TYR A 208 -13.63 3.45 3.89
CA TYR A 208 -14.28 4.72 3.53
C TYR A 208 -15.77 4.56 3.28
N LYS A 209 -16.18 3.51 2.56
CA LYS A 209 -17.59 3.23 2.28
C LYS A 209 -18.40 2.95 3.55
N LEU A 210 -17.79 2.31 4.55
CA LEU A 210 -18.45 1.94 5.80
C LEU A 210 -18.49 3.09 6.82
N TYR A 211 -17.38 3.83 6.96
CA TYR A 211 -17.24 4.76 8.08
C TYR A 211 -17.38 6.24 7.69
N ILE A 212 -17.30 6.59 6.41
CA ILE A 212 -17.39 7.97 5.94
C ILE A 212 -18.66 8.17 5.12
N THR A 213 -19.57 8.99 5.61
CA THR A 213 -20.80 9.38 4.90
C THR A 213 -20.70 10.81 4.34
N ASN A 214 -19.84 11.65 4.91
CA ASN A 214 -19.59 13.00 4.42
C ASN A 214 -18.75 12.98 3.15
N SER A 215 -19.31 13.38 2.01
CA SER A 215 -18.64 13.39 0.71
C SER A 215 -17.38 14.25 0.67
N ASN A 216 -17.27 15.24 1.56
CA ASN A 216 -16.08 16.07 1.70
C ASN A 216 -14.86 15.33 2.26
N LEU A 217 -15.05 14.17 2.86
CA LEU A 217 -14.01 13.33 3.43
C LEU A 217 -13.71 12.08 2.59
N TYR A 218 -14.34 11.96 1.41
CA TYR A 218 -14.10 10.83 0.52
C TYR A 218 -12.64 10.83 0.02
N ASN A 219 -12.07 9.63 -0.10
CA ASN A 219 -10.78 9.41 -0.73
C ASN A 219 -10.91 9.27 -2.25
N PHE A 220 -9.78 9.19 -2.93
CA PHE A 220 -9.72 9.08 -4.38
C PHE A 220 -10.35 7.79 -4.91
N GLN A 221 -10.21 6.66 -4.20
CA GLN A 221 -10.81 5.38 -4.59
C GLN A 221 -12.35 5.41 -4.57
N MET A 222 -12.95 6.10 -3.59
CA MET A 222 -14.40 6.33 -3.57
C MET A 222 -14.88 7.11 -4.80
N LYS A 223 -14.18 8.18 -5.13
CA LYS A 223 -14.50 9.02 -6.30
C LYS A 223 -14.22 8.31 -7.62
N LEU A 224 -13.09 7.62 -7.74
CA LEU A 224 -12.75 6.81 -8.91
C LEU A 224 -13.83 5.77 -9.21
N ARG A 225 -14.28 5.05 -8.19
CA ARG A 225 -15.32 4.03 -8.36
C ARG A 225 -16.66 4.64 -8.76
N ALA A 226 -17.06 5.77 -8.14
CA ALA A 226 -18.26 6.50 -8.52
C ALA A 226 -18.21 6.99 -9.97
N LEU A 227 -17.04 7.49 -10.39
CA LEU A 227 -16.79 7.93 -11.77
C LEU A 227 -16.90 6.77 -12.77
N ILE A 228 -16.28 5.63 -12.48
CA ILE A 228 -16.33 4.44 -13.36
C ILE A 228 -17.76 3.90 -13.49
N MET A 229 -18.53 3.92 -12.38
CA MET A 229 -19.93 3.47 -12.38
C MET A 229 -20.92 4.49 -12.96
N GLY A 230 -20.45 5.66 -13.39
CA GLY A 230 -21.29 6.71 -13.98
C GLY A 230 -22.21 7.43 -12.99
N SER A 231 -22.00 7.26 -11.66
CA SER A 231 -22.81 7.89 -10.62
C SER A 231 -22.35 9.30 -10.23
N ASP A 232 -21.16 9.72 -10.67
CA ASP A 232 -20.57 11.02 -10.29
C ASP A 232 -19.70 11.53 -11.44
N LEU A 233 -20.37 12.07 -12.46
CA LEU A 233 -19.68 12.63 -13.62
C LEU A 233 -19.13 14.01 -13.26
N PRO A 234 -17.84 14.28 -13.45
CA PRO A 234 -17.32 15.63 -13.30
C PRO A 234 -17.96 16.52 -14.37
N SER A 235 -18.25 17.77 -14.00
CA SER A 235 -18.69 18.79 -14.95
C SER A 235 -17.76 18.78 -16.16
N ALA A 236 -18.33 18.68 -17.35
CA ALA A 236 -17.57 18.60 -18.59
C ALA A 236 -16.54 19.75 -18.65
N VAL A 237 -15.27 19.41 -18.63
CA VAL A 237 -14.21 20.36 -18.91
C VAL A 237 -14.13 20.45 -20.45
N GLU A 238 -14.14 21.67 -20.98
CA GLU A 238 -14.00 21.89 -22.42
C GLU A 238 -12.84 21.05 -22.97
N GLY A 239 -13.13 20.24 -23.98
CA GLY A 239 -12.15 19.42 -24.68
C GLY A 239 -11.86 18.03 -24.08
N ALA A 240 -12.53 17.60 -23.01
CA ALA A 240 -12.37 16.23 -22.50
C ALA A 240 -13.69 15.46 -22.57
N THR A 241 -13.65 14.23 -23.08
CA THR A 241 -14.79 13.32 -22.99
C THR A 241 -14.86 12.66 -21.62
N GLU A 242 -16.03 12.15 -21.24
CA GLU A 242 -16.20 11.37 -20.01
C GLU A 242 -15.20 10.20 -19.92
N ASN A 243 -15.00 9.49 -21.02
CA ASN A 243 -14.06 8.37 -21.06
C ASN A 243 -12.61 8.82 -20.89
N THR A 244 -12.22 9.98 -21.45
CA THR A 244 -10.88 10.55 -21.25
C THR A 244 -10.63 10.84 -19.77
N VAL A 245 -11.61 11.44 -19.07
CA VAL A 245 -11.49 11.74 -17.64
C VAL A 245 -11.44 10.45 -16.79
N LYS A 246 -12.28 9.46 -17.11
CA LYS A 246 -12.26 8.14 -16.44
C LYS A 246 -10.90 7.46 -16.57
N ASN A 247 -10.37 7.38 -17.80
CA ASN A 247 -9.07 6.75 -18.04
C ASN A 247 -7.92 7.54 -17.40
N ALA A 248 -7.94 8.87 -17.45
CA ALA A 248 -6.98 9.71 -16.77
C ALA A 248 -7.02 9.49 -15.23
N ALA A 249 -8.21 9.37 -14.64
CA ALA A 249 -8.36 9.08 -13.20
C ALA A 249 -7.79 7.72 -12.82
N VAL A 250 -7.96 6.69 -13.67
CA VAL A 250 -7.33 5.37 -13.46
C VAL A 250 -5.80 5.48 -13.48
N ILE A 251 -5.24 6.21 -14.45
CA ILE A 251 -3.77 6.40 -14.51
C ILE A 251 -3.27 7.17 -13.28
N VAL A 252 -3.96 8.24 -12.87
CA VAL A 252 -3.61 8.98 -11.64
C VAL A 252 -3.68 8.09 -10.40
N ALA A 253 -4.62 7.13 -10.33
CA ALA A 253 -4.70 6.16 -9.23
C ALA A 253 -3.52 5.20 -9.19
N ILE A 254 -2.95 4.82 -10.33
CA ILE A 254 -1.83 3.87 -10.43
C ILE A 254 -0.48 4.57 -10.24
N LEU A 255 -0.38 5.84 -10.65
CA LEU A 255 0.88 6.59 -10.76
C LEU A 255 1.73 6.60 -9.47
N PRO A 256 1.20 6.82 -8.25
CA PRO A 256 2.01 6.86 -7.04
C PRO A 256 2.79 5.57 -6.82
N PHE A 257 2.17 4.41 -7.09
CA PHE A 257 2.84 3.12 -6.93
C PHE A 257 3.80 2.79 -8.05
N MET A 258 3.52 3.22 -9.28
CA MET A 258 4.48 3.11 -10.37
C MET A 258 5.78 3.87 -10.06
N ILE A 259 5.67 5.00 -9.34
CA ILE A 259 6.83 5.79 -8.92
C ILE A 259 7.53 5.16 -7.70
N ILE A 260 6.78 4.75 -6.68
CA ILE A 260 7.34 4.26 -5.41
C ILE A 260 7.96 2.86 -5.55
N TYR A 261 7.35 1.98 -6.36
CA TYR A 261 7.74 0.57 -6.49
C TYR A 261 9.23 0.37 -6.85
N PRO A 262 9.83 1.05 -7.84
CA PRO A 262 11.25 0.87 -8.18
C PRO A 262 12.19 1.20 -7.02
N PHE A 263 11.83 2.17 -6.17
CA PHE A 263 12.63 2.52 -4.99
C PHE A 263 12.55 1.45 -3.89
N CYS A 264 11.41 0.79 -3.76
CA CYS A 264 11.20 -0.27 -2.77
C CYS A 264 11.72 -1.63 -3.25
N GLN A 265 11.73 -1.90 -4.56
CA GLN A 265 12.12 -3.18 -5.16
C GLN A 265 13.50 -3.68 -4.68
N LYS A 266 14.49 -2.77 -4.56
CA LYS A 266 15.84 -3.12 -4.07
C LYS A 266 15.84 -3.72 -2.66
N TYR A 267 14.90 -3.34 -1.81
CA TYR A 267 14.78 -3.85 -0.43
C TYR A 267 14.07 -5.20 -0.38
N PHE A 268 13.11 -5.45 -1.29
CA PHE A 268 12.45 -6.76 -1.40
C PHE A 268 13.42 -7.87 -1.78
N VAL A 269 14.30 -7.61 -2.77
CA VAL A 269 15.31 -8.61 -3.22
C VAL A 269 16.26 -8.96 -2.09
N GLN A 270 16.62 -8.01 -1.22
CA GLN A 270 17.49 -8.25 -0.07
C GLN A 270 16.77 -9.00 1.07
N GLY A 271 15.48 -8.72 1.31
CA GLY A 271 14.70 -9.35 2.38
C GLY A 271 14.38 -10.82 2.13
N VAL A 272 14.13 -11.21 0.88
CA VAL A 272 13.88 -12.62 0.51
C VAL A 272 15.10 -13.52 0.76
N ASN A 273 16.31 -12.99 0.55
CA ASN A 273 17.56 -13.76 0.77
C ASN A 273 17.82 -14.06 2.25
N ILE A 274 17.41 -13.18 3.17
CA ILE A 274 17.60 -13.39 4.63
C ILE A 274 16.62 -14.46 5.16
N GLY A 275 15.43 -14.60 4.58
CA GLY A 275 14.46 -15.64 4.93
C GLY A 275 14.78 -17.02 4.36
N ALA A 276 15.57 -17.10 3.30
CA ALA A 276 15.93 -18.34 2.62
C ALA A 276 17.20 -19.02 3.15
N VAL A 277 17.99 -18.31 3.97
CA VAL A 277 19.23 -18.85 4.59
C VAL A 277 18.94 -19.17 6.07
N LYS A 278 17.95 -20.03 6.31
CA LYS A 278 17.81 -20.77 7.57
C LYS A 278 18.05 -22.24 7.25
N GLU A 279 19.30 -22.59 7.05
CA GLU A 279 19.87 -23.91 7.28
C GLU A 279 20.97 -23.80 8.33
#